data_4eb6a41aed6bc5c420d2f96388bea93c
#
_entry.id   4eb6a41aed6bc5c420d2f96388bea93c
#
_cell.length_a   1.000
_cell.length_b   1.000
_cell.length_c   1.000
_cell.angle_alpha   90.00
_cell.angle_beta   90.00
_cell.angle_gamma   90.00
#
_symmetry.space_group_name_H-M   'P 1'
#
loop_
_entity.id
_entity.type
_entity.pdbx_description
1 polymer ?
#
loop_
_entity_poly.entity_id
_entity_poly.type
_entity_poly.pdbx_seq_one_letter_code
_entity_poly.pdbx_strand_id
1 'polypeptide(L)'
;MSGTLYLVGTPIGNLGDLSVRALETLRNADFIAAEDTRVTAKLLNHFEIKKPCVSYYEHNKYASGEKIVARLLAGETCALVTDAGMPAISDPGEDIVRQCAEQGIDVQVIPGPCAAIAALAVSGLPTQQFCFEGFLAVSGKTRREHLERLRGETRTMIFYEAPHKLLRTLCDLRDTFGGAREITLARELTKLHEQKLRTTLDGAVAYFTETPPKGEFVLVLRGAPERSEPVVTAEQALEIVARYRSEGRALKEACKLAAADTGFGKNELYQMALNA
;
A
#
# COMPACT_ATOMS: atom_id res chain seq x y z
N MET A 1 -27.28 -23.64 -8.56
CA MET A 1 -26.62 -22.56 -7.82
C MET A 1 -25.23 -22.41 -8.41
N SER A 2 -24.73 -21.19 -8.59
CA SER A 2 -23.35 -20.96 -8.99
C SER A 2 -22.38 -21.48 -7.92
N GLY A 3 -21.17 -21.83 -8.33
CA GLY A 3 -20.09 -22.13 -7.41
C GLY A 3 -19.53 -20.88 -6.73
N THR A 4 -18.40 -21.03 -6.05
CA THR A 4 -17.74 -19.97 -5.28
C THR A 4 -16.30 -19.78 -5.76
N LEU A 5 -15.87 -18.52 -5.91
CA LEU A 5 -14.45 -18.16 -6.08
C LEU A 5 -13.83 -17.89 -4.71
N TYR A 6 -12.79 -18.65 -4.34
CA TYR A 6 -12.01 -18.42 -3.12
C TYR A 6 -10.71 -17.71 -3.46
N LEU A 7 -10.47 -16.51 -2.90
CA LEU A 7 -9.17 -15.84 -2.94
C LEU A 7 -8.33 -16.36 -1.79
N VAL A 8 -7.33 -17.18 -2.07
CA VAL A 8 -6.57 -17.90 -1.04
C VAL A 8 -5.16 -17.31 -0.92
N GLY A 9 -4.88 -16.72 0.25
CA GLY A 9 -3.54 -16.24 0.57
C GLY A 9 -2.54 -17.37 0.72
N THR A 10 -1.39 -17.25 0.05
CA THR A 10 -0.31 -18.24 0.06
C THR A 10 0.90 -17.73 0.86
N PRO A 11 1.81 -18.62 1.30
CA PRO A 11 3.02 -18.22 2.02
C PRO A 11 3.91 -17.25 1.23
N ILE A 12 4.51 -16.27 1.91
CA ILE A 12 5.45 -15.31 1.31
C ILE A 12 6.92 -15.71 1.54
N GLY A 13 7.17 -16.91 2.06
CA GLY A 13 8.51 -17.40 2.29
C GLY A 13 8.62 -18.52 3.31
N ASN A 14 7.58 -18.73 4.12
CA ASN A 14 7.51 -19.79 5.13
C ASN A 14 6.24 -20.61 4.96
N LEU A 15 6.37 -21.87 4.61
CA LEU A 15 5.22 -22.77 4.40
C LEU A 15 4.34 -22.91 5.66
N GLY A 16 4.90 -22.71 6.85
CA GLY A 16 4.16 -22.70 8.11
C GLY A 16 3.14 -21.57 8.26
N ASP A 17 3.20 -20.54 7.38
CA ASP A 17 2.25 -19.44 7.38
C ASP A 17 0.96 -19.75 6.60
N LEU A 18 0.85 -20.92 5.96
CA LEU A 18 -0.40 -21.35 5.32
C LEU A 18 -1.43 -21.68 6.40
N SER A 19 -2.55 -20.96 6.42
CA SER A 19 -3.59 -21.20 7.41
C SER A 19 -4.28 -22.56 7.19
N VAL A 20 -4.80 -23.16 8.27
CA VAL A 20 -5.57 -24.40 8.20
C VAL A 20 -6.74 -24.27 7.22
N ARG A 21 -7.46 -23.14 7.27
CA ARG A 21 -8.57 -22.87 6.37
C ARG A 21 -8.12 -22.75 4.90
N ALA A 22 -6.96 -22.16 4.62
CA ALA A 22 -6.40 -22.12 3.28
C ALA A 22 -6.10 -23.53 2.76
N LEU A 23 -5.48 -24.36 3.60
CA LEU A 23 -5.18 -25.77 3.29
C LEU A 23 -6.47 -26.57 2.97
N GLU A 24 -7.49 -26.42 3.81
CA GLU A 24 -8.81 -27.06 3.60
C GLU A 24 -9.49 -26.57 2.33
N THR A 25 -9.46 -25.26 2.06
CA THR A 25 -10.03 -24.68 0.84
C THR A 25 -9.34 -25.22 -0.42
N LEU A 26 -8.00 -25.29 -0.43
CA LEU A 26 -7.25 -25.87 -1.55
C LEU A 26 -7.56 -27.35 -1.76
N ARG A 27 -7.82 -28.12 -0.68
CA ARG A 27 -8.22 -29.53 -0.76
C ARG A 27 -9.63 -29.74 -1.27
N ASN A 28 -10.55 -28.81 -0.97
CA ASN A 28 -11.98 -28.97 -1.27
C ASN A 28 -12.42 -28.30 -2.58
N ALA A 29 -11.71 -27.29 -3.08
CA ALA A 29 -12.01 -26.66 -4.36
C ALA A 29 -11.95 -27.70 -5.51
N ASP A 30 -12.82 -27.52 -6.51
CA ASP A 30 -12.83 -28.41 -7.68
C ASP A 30 -11.61 -28.20 -8.56
N PHE A 31 -11.09 -26.98 -8.63
CA PHE A 31 -9.85 -26.64 -9.33
C PHE A 31 -9.18 -25.41 -8.71
N ILE A 32 -7.91 -25.21 -9.09
CA ILE A 32 -7.10 -24.10 -8.64
C ILE A 32 -6.72 -23.22 -9.85
N ALA A 33 -6.96 -21.92 -9.76
CA ALA A 33 -6.45 -20.93 -10.69
C ALA A 33 -5.16 -20.35 -10.11
N ALA A 34 -4.05 -20.44 -10.84
CA ALA A 34 -2.73 -20.10 -10.37
C ALA A 34 -2.00 -19.14 -11.32
N GLU A 35 -1.25 -18.21 -10.77
CA GLU A 35 -0.41 -17.29 -11.54
C GLU A 35 0.70 -18.08 -12.27
N ASP A 36 1.54 -18.79 -11.53
CA ASP A 36 2.46 -19.79 -12.08
C ASP A 36 2.11 -21.19 -11.52
N THR A 37 1.57 -22.04 -12.40
CA THR A 37 1.20 -23.41 -12.01
C THR A 37 2.38 -24.25 -11.52
N ARG A 38 3.62 -23.91 -11.91
CA ARG A 38 4.85 -24.61 -11.47
C ARG A 38 5.20 -24.25 -10.03
N VAL A 39 5.02 -22.99 -9.63
CA VAL A 39 5.21 -22.52 -8.26
C VAL A 39 4.13 -23.11 -7.37
N THR A 40 2.88 -23.00 -7.80
CA THR A 40 1.73 -23.58 -7.09
C THR A 40 1.87 -25.09 -6.93
N ALA A 41 2.36 -25.83 -7.93
CA ALA A 41 2.56 -27.28 -7.83
C ALA A 41 3.54 -27.65 -6.71
N LYS A 42 4.58 -26.84 -6.44
CA LYS A 42 5.50 -27.09 -5.32
C LYS A 42 4.78 -26.98 -3.97
N LEU A 43 3.92 -25.93 -3.82
CA LEU A 43 3.10 -25.76 -2.63
C LEU A 43 2.13 -26.92 -2.43
N LEU A 44 1.39 -27.28 -3.47
CA LEU A 44 0.41 -28.37 -3.41
C LEU A 44 1.07 -29.73 -3.12
N ASN A 45 2.20 -30.01 -3.74
CA ASN A 45 2.96 -31.24 -3.49
C ASN A 45 3.46 -31.35 -2.04
N HIS A 46 3.93 -30.22 -1.46
CA HIS A 46 4.36 -30.20 -0.06
C HIS A 46 3.23 -30.58 0.90
N PHE A 47 1.99 -30.18 0.60
CA PHE A 47 0.81 -30.49 1.42
C PHE A 47 0.00 -31.69 0.90
N GLU A 48 0.58 -32.47 -0.03
CA GLU A 48 -0.03 -33.68 -0.61
C GLU A 48 -1.42 -33.43 -1.24
N ILE A 49 -1.60 -32.26 -1.86
CA ILE A 49 -2.84 -31.86 -2.54
C ILE A 49 -2.73 -32.18 -4.03
N LYS A 50 -3.71 -32.94 -4.56
CA LYS A 50 -3.83 -33.27 -5.98
C LYS A 50 -5.08 -32.63 -6.54
N LYS A 51 -4.95 -31.48 -7.21
CA LYS A 51 -6.07 -30.76 -7.83
C LYS A 51 -5.73 -30.27 -9.23
N PRO A 52 -6.70 -30.23 -10.15
CA PRO A 52 -6.49 -29.60 -11.44
C PRO A 52 -6.10 -28.15 -11.27
N CYS A 53 -5.04 -27.71 -11.97
CA CYS A 53 -4.60 -26.33 -11.99
C CYS A 53 -4.81 -25.72 -13.37
N VAL A 54 -5.31 -24.49 -13.41
CA VAL A 54 -5.43 -23.68 -14.61
C VAL A 54 -4.58 -22.41 -14.44
N SER A 55 -3.94 -21.97 -15.52
CA SER A 55 -3.12 -20.76 -15.48
C SER A 55 -3.98 -19.51 -15.57
N TYR A 56 -3.74 -18.54 -14.65
CA TYR A 56 -4.39 -17.24 -14.62
C TYR A 56 -3.38 -16.17 -14.23
N TYR A 57 -2.82 -15.46 -15.22
CA TYR A 57 -1.78 -14.44 -15.03
C TYR A 57 -2.08 -13.21 -15.92
N GLU A 58 -1.36 -12.13 -15.73
CA GLU A 58 -1.65 -10.82 -16.33
C GLU A 58 -1.91 -10.86 -17.84
N HIS A 59 -1.11 -11.62 -18.61
CA HIS A 59 -1.25 -11.66 -20.07
C HIS A 59 -2.38 -12.57 -20.58
N ASN A 60 -2.94 -13.45 -19.74
CA ASN A 60 -4.05 -14.34 -20.15
C ASN A 60 -5.35 -14.09 -19.37
N LYS A 61 -5.37 -13.15 -18.44
CA LYS A 61 -6.44 -12.92 -17.47
C LYS A 61 -7.86 -12.80 -18.08
N TYR A 62 -7.98 -12.24 -19.27
CA TYR A 62 -9.29 -12.14 -19.94
C TYR A 62 -9.79 -13.51 -20.43
N ALA A 63 -9.02 -14.20 -21.28
CA ALA A 63 -9.42 -15.48 -21.84
C ALA A 63 -9.52 -16.60 -20.80
N SER A 64 -8.63 -16.60 -19.79
CA SER A 64 -8.70 -17.55 -18.69
C SER A 64 -9.80 -17.19 -17.69
N GLY A 65 -10.02 -15.90 -17.43
CA GLY A 65 -11.10 -15.41 -16.57
C GLY A 65 -12.46 -15.85 -17.05
N GLU A 66 -12.79 -15.65 -18.35
CA GLU A 66 -14.04 -16.12 -18.95
C GLU A 66 -14.27 -17.62 -18.75
N LYS A 67 -13.23 -18.44 -18.93
CA LYS A 67 -13.33 -19.89 -18.73
C LYS A 67 -13.58 -20.26 -17.26
N ILE A 68 -12.91 -19.57 -16.33
CA ILE A 68 -13.08 -19.79 -14.88
C ILE A 68 -14.49 -19.38 -14.49
N VAL A 69 -14.97 -18.22 -14.93
CA VAL A 69 -16.33 -17.71 -14.66
C VAL A 69 -17.39 -18.68 -15.20
N ALA A 70 -17.21 -19.22 -16.42
CA ALA A 70 -18.13 -20.21 -16.98
C ALA A 70 -18.21 -21.49 -16.12
N ARG A 71 -17.10 -21.98 -15.58
CA ARG A 71 -17.07 -23.14 -14.68
C ARG A 71 -17.75 -22.82 -13.34
N LEU A 72 -17.52 -21.63 -12.78
CA LEU A 72 -18.20 -21.17 -11.57
C LEU A 72 -19.72 -21.08 -11.76
N LEU A 73 -20.19 -20.57 -12.92
CA LEU A 73 -21.61 -20.55 -13.27
C LEU A 73 -22.19 -21.95 -13.41
N ALA A 74 -21.40 -22.93 -13.83
CA ALA A 74 -21.79 -24.34 -13.88
C ALA A 74 -21.84 -25.03 -12.50
N GLY A 75 -21.46 -24.33 -11.41
CA GLY A 75 -21.54 -24.81 -10.04
C GLY A 75 -20.23 -25.35 -9.48
N GLU A 76 -19.12 -25.28 -10.23
CA GLU A 76 -17.81 -25.65 -9.74
C GLU A 76 -17.23 -24.57 -8.80
N THR A 77 -16.37 -24.96 -7.86
CA THR A 77 -15.65 -24.05 -6.95
C THR A 77 -14.20 -23.87 -7.40
N CYS A 78 -13.68 -22.64 -7.29
CA CYS A 78 -12.30 -22.31 -7.67
C CYS A 78 -11.54 -21.69 -6.52
N ALA A 79 -10.31 -22.16 -6.26
CA ALA A 79 -9.35 -21.44 -5.42
C ALA A 79 -8.38 -20.66 -6.32
N LEU A 80 -8.39 -19.31 -6.24
CA LEU A 80 -7.42 -18.45 -6.89
C LEU A 80 -6.24 -18.23 -5.95
N VAL A 81 -5.04 -18.50 -6.43
CA VAL A 81 -3.77 -18.30 -5.72
C VAL A 81 -2.79 -17.51 -6.58
N THR A 82 -1.87 -16.79 -5.94
CA THR A 82 -0.70 -16.18 -6.56
C THR A 82 0.56 -16.93 -6.15
N ASP A 83 1.71 -16.54 -6.70
CA ASP A 83 3.00 -17.14 -6.37
C ASP A 83 3.36 -16.92 -4.90
N ALA A 84 2.97 -15.78 -4.32
CA ALA A 84 3.20 -15.47 -2.90
C ALA A 84 2.24 -14.38 -2.39
N GLY A 85 1.59 -14.60 -1.25
CA GLY A 85 0.76 -13.61 -0.61
C GLY A 85 -0.72 -13.66 -1.01
N MET A 86 -1.38 -12.51 -0.96
CA MET A 86 -2.81 -12.36 -1.23
C MET A 86 -3.06 -12.09 -2.72
N PRO A 87 -3.90 -12.92 -3.39
CA PRO A 87 -4.33 -12.64 -4.76
C PRO A 87 -5.02 -11.26 -4.89
N ALA A 88 -4.97 -10.68 -6.07
CA ALA A 88 -5.54 -9.38 -6.42
C ALA A 88 -4.88 -8.15 -5.73
N ILE A 89 -3.81 -8.34 -4.97
CA ILE A 89 -3.03 -7.24 -4.37
C ILE A 89 -1.63 -7.23 -4.99
N SER A 90 -1.38 -6.38 -5.95
CA SER A 90 -0.19 -6.36 -6.83
C SER A 90 -0.02 -7.57 -7.74
N ASP A 91 -0.98 -8.46 -7.75
CA ASP A 91 -1.01 -9.71 -8.48
C ASP A 91 -2.33 -9.82 -9.27
N PRO A 92 -2.43 -10.72 -10.27
CA PRO A 92 -3.67 -10.95 -10.99
C PRO A 92 -4.82 -11.37 -10.08
N GLY A 93 -6.05 -10.84 -10.34
CA GLY A 93 -7.22 -11.22 -9.55
C GLY A 93 -8.33 -10.17 -9.54
N GLU A 94 -8.01 -8.89 -9.63
CA GLU A 94 -9.01 -7.80 -9.62
C GLU A 94 -10.08 -8.01 -10.71
N ASP A 95 -9.65 -8.32 -11.93
CA ASP A 95 -10.55 -8.50 -13.06
C ASP A 95 -11.54 -9.66 -12.88
N ILE A 96 -11.07 -10.80 -12.36
CA ILE A 96 -11.94 -11.97 -12.16
C ILE A 96 -12.91 -11.76 -10.99
N VAL A 97 -12.48 -11.05 -9.93
CA VAL A 97 -13.35 -10.66 -8.81
C VAL A 97 -14.49 -9.77 -9.33
N ARG A 98 -14.17 -8.79 -10.16
CA ARG A 98 -15.15 -7.91 -10.79
C ARG A 98 -16.11 -8.70 -11.68
N GLN A 99 -15.61 -9.59 -12.54
CA GLN A 99 -16.45 -10.44 -13.40
C GLN A 99 -17.38 -11.34 -12.57
N CYS A 100 -16.89 -11.94 -11.47
CA CYS A 100 -17.71 -12.73 -10.58
C CYS A 100 -18.84 -11.90 -9.94
N ALA A 101 -18.52 -10.69 -9.47
CA ALA A 101 -19.50 -9.78 -8.87
C ALA A 101 -20.60 -9.38 -9.90
N GLU A 102 -20.20 -9.07 -11.14
CA GLU A 102 -21.14 -8.73 -12.23
C GLU A 102 -22.08 -9.89 -12.58
N GLN A 103 -21.64 -11.14 -12.39
CA GLN A 103 -22.42 -12.36 -12.66
C GLN A 103 -23.15 -12.92 -11.42
N GLY A 104 -23.05 -12.25 -10.28
CA GLY A 104 -23.66 -12.72 -9.02
C GLY A 104 -23.05 -14.01 -8.46
N ILE A 105 -21.77 -14.28 -8.79
CA ILE A 105 -20.99 -15.40 -8.25
C ILE A 105 -20.42 -14.98 -6.90
N ASP A 106 -20.58 -15.83 -5.90
CA ASP A 106 -20.01 -15.60 -4.57
C ASP A 106 -18.48 -15.61 -4.60
N VAL A 107 -17.87 -14.59 -3.96
CA VAL A 107 -16.41 -14.46 -3.83
C VAL A 107 -16.06 -14.41 -2.36
N GLN A 108 -15.29 -15.38 -1.90
CA GLN A 108 -14.88 -15.48 -0.51
C GLN A 108 -13.37 -15.29 -0.35
N VAL A 109 -12.96 -14.54 0.67
CA VAL A 109 -11.54 -14.39 1.01
C VAL A 109 -11.12 -15.39 2.08
N ILE A 110 -10.01 -16.05 1.83
CA ILE A 110 -9.29 -16.87 2.81
C ILE A 110 -8.01 -16.08 3.16
N PRO A 111 -8.02 -15.29 4.24
CA PRO A 111 -6.91 -14.44 4.61
C PRO A 111 -5.60 -15.23 4.79
N GLY A 112 -4.53 -14.64 4.33
CA GLY A 112 -3.19 -15.21 4.46
C GLY A 112 -2.11 -14.12 4.54
N PRO A 113 -0.84 -14.50 4.41
CA PRO A 113 0.28 -13.59 4.48
C PRO A 113 0.16 -12.45 3.45
N CYS A 114 0.56 -11.24 3.89
CA CYS A 114 0.66 -10.05 3.04
C CYS A 114 1.93 -9.31 3.41
N ALA A 115 2.89 -9.28 2.49
CA ALA A 115 4.20 -8.71 2.75
C ALA A 115 4.13 -7.22 3.11
N ALA A 116 3.24 -6.44 2.47
CA ALA A 116 3.04 -5.02 2.76
C ALA A 116 2.62 -4.78 4.22
N ILE A 117 1.61 -5.52 4.69
CA ILE A 117 1.08 -5.38 6.06
C ILE A 117 2.08 -5.94 7.09
N ALA A 118 2.72 -7.05 6.78
CA ALA A 118 3.76 -7.61 7.66
C ALA A 118 4.95 -6.65 7.82
N ALA A 119 5.41 -6.03 6.73
CA ALA A 119 6.46 -5.01 6.78
C ALA A 119 6.04 -3.78 7.57
N LEU A 120 4.82 -3.28 7.36
CA LEU A 120 4.28 -2.13 8.08
C LEU A 120 4.25 -2.42 9.60
N ALA A 121 3.75 -3.58 10.00
CA ALA A 121 3.63 -3.96 11.41
C ALA A 121 4.99 -3.99 12.13
N VAL A 122 6.08 -4.36 11.43
CA VAL A 122 7.43 -4.42 12.02
C VAL A 122 8.29 -3.19 11.71
N SER A 123 7.76 -2.19 11.00
CA SER A 123 8.53 -1.04 10.54
C SER A 123 8.96 -0.11 11.68
N GLY A 124 8.11 0.06 12.70
CA GLY A 124 8.28 1.10 13.74
C GLY A 124 7.81 2.49 13.29
N LEU A 125 7.18 2.60 12.10
CA LEU A 125 6.58 3.83 11.58
C LEU A 125 5.07 3.88 11.90
N PRO A 126 4.41 5.04 11.80
CA PRO A 126 2.98 5.16 12.04
C PRO A 126 2.15 4.21 11.18
N THR A 127 1.22 3.47 11.80
CA THR A 127 0.42 2.43 11.14
C THR A 127 -1.06 2.78 10.99
N GLN A 128 -1.52 3.86 11.64
CA GLN A 128 -2.95 4.21 11.66
C GLN A 128 -3.47 4.59 10.27
N GLN A 129 -2.65 5.30 9.50
CA GLN A 129 -2.96 5.67 8.12
C GLN A 129 -1.75 5.37 7.26
N PHE A 130 -1.97 4.61 6.19
CA PHE A 130 -0.93 4.27 5.23
C PHE A 130 -1.50 4.18 3.82
N CYS A 131 -0.64 4.27 2.82
CA CYS A 131 -0.97 3.99 1.44
C CYS A 131 -0.02 2.92 0.88
N PHE A 132 -0.57 2.03 0.08
CA PHE A 132 0.16 1.01 -0.62
C PHE A 132 0.33 1.42 -2.08
N GLU A 133 1.57 1.66 -2.49
CA GLU A 133 1.92 2.18 -3.81
C GLU A 133 2.43 1.08 -4.77
N GLY A 134 2.60 -0.15 -4.24
CA GLY A 134 3.08 -1.28 -5.03
C GLY A 134 4.48 -1.05 -5.61
N PHE A 135 4.69 -1.45 -6.86
CA PHE A 135 5.95 -1.19 -7.56
C PHE A 135 5.93 0.16 -8.25
N LEU A 136 7.00 0.95 -8.06
CA LEU A 136 7.17 2.16 -8.85
C LEU A 136 7.36 1.84 -10.33
N ALA A 137 6.79 2.66 -11.21
CA ALA A 137 7.00 2.52 -12.64
C ALA A 137 8.51 2.46 -12.99
N VAL A 138 8.88 1.62 -13.97
CA VAL A 138 10.29 1.29 -14.24
C VAL A 138 11.13 2.52 -14.62
N SER A 139 10.57 3.45 -15.38
CA SER A 139 11.34 4.60 -15.88
C SER A 139 10.44 5.71 -16.43
N GLY A 140 11.06 6.82 -16.79
CA GLY A 140 10.46 7.87 -17.61
C GLY A 140 9.53 8.80 -16.88
N LYS A 141 8.59 9.37 -17.63
CA LYS A 141 7.65 10.39 -17.18
C LYS A 141 6.71 9.85 -16.10
N THR A 142 6.15 8.68 -16.30
CA THR A 142 5.20 8.04 -15.37
C THR A 142 5.80 7.84 -13.98
N ARG A 143 7.08 7.44 -13.89
CA ARG A 143 7.79 7.28 -12.61
C ARG A 143 7.95 8.63 -11.89
N ARG A 144 8.35 9.68 -12.63
CA ARG A 144 8.49 11.02 -12.05
C ARG A 144 7.15 11.57 -11.57
N GLU A 145 6.10 11.42 -12.37
CA GLU A 145 4.75 11.86 -12.01
C GLU A 145 4.21 11.12 -10.79
N HIS A 146 4.50 9.81 -10.68
CA HIS A 146 4.12 9.03 -9.50
C HIS A 146 4.82 9.58 -8.24
N LEU A 147 6.13 9.76 -8.27
CA LEU A 147 6.89 10.28 -7.14
C LEU A 147 6.47 11.71 -6.76
N GLU A 148 6.26 12.59 -7.77
CA GLU A 148 5.86 13.98 -7.52
C GLU A 148 4.48 14.05 -6.85
N ARG A 149 3.55 13.20 -7.24
CA ARG A 149 2.22 13.09 -6.63
C ARG A 149 2.28 12.71 -5.15
N LEU A 150 3.29 11.94 -4.75
CA LEU A 150 3.51 11.49 -3.38
C LEU A 150 4.33 12.48 -2.52
N ARG A 151 4.85 13.57 -3.10
CA ARG A 151 5.76 14.51 -2.40
C ARG A 151 5.17 15.04 -1.09
N GLY A 152 3.88 15.32 -1.07
CA GLY A 152 3.14 15.83 0.09
C GLY A 152 2.38 14.79 0.88
N GLU A 153 2.54 13.49 0.58
CA GLU A 153 1.79 12.42 1.27
C GLU A 153 2.20 12.34 2.74
N THR A 154 1.24 12.50 3.64
CA THR A 154 1.45 12.49 5.10
C THR A 154 1.32 11.10 5.74
N ARG A 155 0.63 10.17 5.05
CA ARG A 155 0.49 8.79 5.50
C ARG A 155 1.78 8.00 5.27
N THR A 156 1.98 6.94 6.03
CA THR A 156 3.08 6.00 5.77
C THR A 156 2.88 5.34 4.40
N MET A 157 3.92 5.36 3.56
CA MET A 157 3.89 4.80 2.21
C MET A 157 4.59 3.44 2.17
N ILE A 158 4.02 2.48 1.44
CA ILE A 158 4.57 1.13 1.31
C ILE A 158 4.81 0.83 -0.16
N PHE A 159 6.05 0.43 -0.49
CA PHE A 159 6.43 0.04 -1.84
C PHE A 159 7.01 -1.37 -1.85
N TYR A 160 6.80 -2.09 -2.95
CA TYR A 160 7.55 -3.30 -3.28
C TYR A 160 8.73 -2.96 -4.18
N GLU A 161 9.87 -3.64 -3.99
CA GLU A 161 10.99 -3.44 -4.89
C GLU A 161 11.86 -4.69 -5.07
N ALA A 162 12.29 -4.88 -6.30
CA ALA A 162 13.21 -5.94 -6.66
C ALA A 162 14.67 -5.54 -6.36
N PRO A 163 15.55 -6.49 -5.99
CA PRO A 163 16.91 -6.16 -5.57
C PRO A 163 17.69 -5.39 -6.64
N HIS A 164 17.56 -5.73 -7.90
CA HIS A 164 18.28 -5.09 -9.00
C HIS A 164 17.86 -3.64 -9.28
N LYS A 165 16.73 -3.18 -8.72
CA LYS A 165 16.23 -1.79 -8.86
C LYS A 165 16.36 -0.99 -7.56
N LEU A 166 16.63 -1.66 -6.43
CA LEU A 166 16.54 -1.08 -5.09
C LEU A 166 17.36 0.21 -4.94
N LEU A 167 18.65 0.18 -5.28
CA LEU A 167 19.53 1.34 -5.09
C LEU A 167 19.04 2.56 -5.90
N ARG A 168 18.63 2.34 -7.14
CA ARG A 168 18.06 3.40 -7.97
C ARG A 168 16.79 3.97 -7.35
N THR A 169 15.91 3.09 -6.86
CA THR A 169 14.66 3.50 -6.22
C THR A 169 14.92 4.30 -4.94
N LEU A 170 15.88 3.89 -4.12
CA LEU A 170 16.29 4.66 -2.94
C LEU A 170 16.82 6.06 -3.28
N CYS A 171 17.62 6.18 -4.36
CA CYS A 171 18.07 7.49 -4.84
C CYS A 171 16.90 8.37 -5.29
N ASP A 172 15.97 7.83 -6.08
CA ASP A 172 14.79 8.57 -6.55
C ASP A 172 13.90 9.01 -5.37
N LEU A 173 13.70 8.15 -4.37
CA LEU A 173 12.95 8.47 -3.14
C LEU A 173 13.66 9.56 -2.33
N ARG A 174 14.99 9.46 -2.16
CA ARG A 174 15.81 10.47 -1.47
C ARG A 174 15.69 11.84 -2.14
N ASP A 175 15.83 11.88 -3.46
CA ASP A 175 15.78 13.12 -4.23
C ASP A 175 14.38 13.75 -4.22
N THR A 176 13.33 12.94 -4.05
CA THR A 176 11.94 13.41 -3.98
C THR A 176 11.55 13.85 -2.57
N PHE A 177 11.87 13.06 -1.55
CA PHE A 177 11.34 13.24 -0.18
C PHE A 177 12.35 13.81 0.81
N GLY A 178 13.62 13.95 0.41
CA GLY A 178 14.72 14.41 1.26
C GLY A 178 15.43 13.27 1.98
N GLY A 179 16.76 13.39 2.11
CA GLY A 179 17.62 12.33 2.64
C GLY A 179 17.37 11.96 4.10
N ALA A 180 16.87 12.89 4.91
CA ALA A 180 16.56 12.67 6.33
C ALA A 180 15.23 11.92 6.56
N ARG A 181 14.43 11.64 5.50
CA ARG A 181 13.16 10.91 5.62
C ARG A 181 13.40 9.50 6.12
N GLU A 182 12.70 9.13 7.19
CA GLU A 182 12.79 7.80 7.79
C GLU A 182 12.21 6.72 6.88
N ILE A 183 12.93 5.61 6.78
CA ILE A 183 12.55 4.42 6.01
C ILE A 183 12.89 3.15 6.78
N THR A 184 12.02 2.15 6.65
CA THR A 184 12.33 0.78 7.04
C THR A 184 12.33 -0.09 5.80
N LEU A 185 13.42 -0.80 5.56
CA LEU A 185 13.53 -1.83 4.53
C LEU A 185 13.33 -3.19 5.20
N ALA A 186 12.24 -3.86 4.90
CA ALA A 186 11.99 -5.23 5.29
C ALA A 186 12.42 -6.15 4.13
N ARG A 187 13.41 -7.00 4.39
CA ARG A 187 14.01 -7.89 3.41
C ARG A 187 13.72 -9.32 3.78
N GLU A 188 13.36 -10.16 2.79
CA GLU A 188 13.20 -11.61 2.95
C GLU A 188 12.29 -11.98 4.15
N LEU A 189 11.16 -11.27 4.28
CA LEU A 189 10.18 -11.50 5.37
C LEU A 189 9.77 -12.97 5.44
N THR A 190 9.69 -13.50 6.64
CA THR A 190 9.37 -14.90 7.00
C THR A 190 10.41 -15.94 6.59
N LYS A 191 11.45 -15.56 5.82
CA LYS A 191 12.52 -16.45 5.37
C LYS A 191 13.68 -16.51 6.34
N LEU A 192 14.60 -17.46 6.15
CA LEU A 192 15.78 -17.69 7.02
C LEU A 192 16.65 -16.42 7.17
N HIS A 193 16.75 -15.61 6.12
CA HIS A 193 17.59 -14.40 6.09
C HIS A 193 16.77 -13.12 6.22
N GLU A 194 15.67 -13.17 6.99
CA GLU A 194 14.85 -12.01 7.27
C GLU A 194 15.67 -10.88 7.93
N GLN A 195 15.53 -9.68 7.41
CA GLN A 195 16.22 -8.48 7.91
C GLN A 195 15.27 -7.27 7.91
N LYS A 196 15.39 -6.43 8.94
CA LYS A 196 14.73 -5.12 9.02
C LYS A 196 15.79 -4.05 9.24
N LEU A 197 16.00 -3.20 8.25
CA LEU A 197 16.89 -2.05 8.32
C LEU A 197 16.06 -0.79 8.51
N ARG A 198 16.10 -0.22 9.72
CA ARG A 198 15.48 1.06 10.07
C ARG A 198 16.52 2.15 10.00
N THR A 199 16.29 3.13 9.13
CA THR A 199 17.28 4.19 8.85
C THR A 199 16.60 5.39 8.18
N THR A 200 17.38 6.29 7.60
CA THR A 200 16.93 7.36 6.70
C THR A 200 17.19 7.00 5.25
N LEU A 201 16.65 7.75 4.30
CA LEU A 201 16.92 7.54 2.88
C LEU A 201 18.41 7.69 2.55
N ASP A 202 19.12 8.67 3.16
CA ASP A 202 20.58 8.79 3.01
C ASP A 202 21.32 7.57 3.58
N GLY A 203 20.92 7.10 4.76
CA GLY A 203 21.51 5.90 5.37
C GLY A 203 21.26 4.63 4.54
N ALA A 204 20.05 4.49 3.95
CA ALA A 204 19.74 3.36 3.09
C ALA A 204 20.55 3.39 1.78
N VAL A 205 20.69 4.57 1.15
CA VAL A 205 21.52 4.73 -0.06
C VAL A 205 22.99 4.40 0.25
N ALA A 206 23.55 4.93 1.35
CA ALA A 206 24.92 4.63 1.74
C ALA A 206 25.13 3.13 1.97
N TYR A 207 24.24 2.48 2.73
CA TYR A 207 24.33 1.05 3.01
C TYR A 207 24.32 0.18 1.75
N PHE A 208 23.38 0.43 0.82
CA PHE A 208 23.25 -0.39 -0.39
C PHE A 208 24.21 0.01 -1.53
N THR A 209 24.91 1.11 -1.40
CA THR A 209 26.04 1.44 -2.28
C THR A 209 27.24 0.50 -1.98
N GLU A 210 27.46 0.18 -0.71
CA GLU A 210 28.56 -0.72 -0.29
C GLU A 210 28.13 -2.19 -0.28
N THR A 211 26.85 -2.47 0.00
CA THR A 211 26.32 -3.83 0.14
C THR A 211 25.31 -4.13 -0.99
N PRO A 212 25.68 -4.93 -2.00
CA PRO A 212 24.76 -5.27 -3.09
C PRO A 212 23.46 -5.90 -2.58
N PRO A 213 22.28 -5.37 -2.96
CA PRO A 213 21.01 -5.88 -2.48
C PRO A 213 20.72 -7.28 -3.04
N LYS A 214 20.20 -8.17 -2.18
CA LYS A 214 19.78 -9.54 -2.54
C LYS A 214 18.44 -9.85 -1.89
N GLY A 215 17.62 -10.65 -2.56
CA GLY A 215 16.31 -11.05 -2.07
C GLY A 215 15.23 -10.01 -2.37
N GLU A 216 14.08 -10.12 -1.76
CA GLU A 216 12.89 -9.30 -1.99
C GLU A 216 12.76 -8.24 -0.90
N PHE A 217 12.29 -7.06 -1.27
CA PHE A 217 12.21 -5.92 -0.38
C PHE A 217 10.80 -5.33 -0.32
N VAL A 218 10.40 -4.98 0.89
CA VAL A 218 9.29 -4.05 1.13
C VAL A 218 9.87 -2.79 1.77
N LEU A 219 9.61 -1.65 1.16
CA LEU A 219 10.04 -0.34 1.64
C LEU A 219 8.87 0.30 2.36
N VAL A 220 9.04 0.66 3.62
CA VAL A 220 8.06 1.40 4.41
C VAL A 220 8.64 2.77 4.69
N LEU A 221 8.10 3.79 4.05
CA LEU A 221 8.59 5.18 4.09
C LEU A 221 7.66 6.03 4.94
N ARG A 222 8.21 6.80 5.86
CA ARG A 222 7.43 7.75 6.66
C ARG A 222 6.81 8.81 5.77
N GLY A 223 5.55 9.17 6.02
CA GLY A 223 4.86 10.29 5.39
C GLY A 223 5.54 11.63 5.64
N ALA A 224 5.14 12.65 4.91
CA ALA A 224 5.55 14.03 5.19
C ALA A 224 5.12 14.40 6.60
N PRO A 225 5.88 15.23 7.33
CA PRO A 225 5.37 15.84 8.55
C PRO A 225 4.10 16.61 8.18
N GLU A 226 3.09 16.49 9.04
CA GLU A 226 1.93 17.36 8.90
C GLU A 226 2.46 18.80 8.83
N ARG A 227 2.03 19.55 7.82
CA ARG A 227 2.29 20.98 7.82
C ARG A 227 1.56 21.51 9.05
N SER A 228 2.32 21.74 10.13
CA SER A 228 1.86 22.72 11.09
C SER A 228 1.71 24.01 10.31
N GLU A 229 0.48 24.41 9.96
CA GLU A 229 0.26 25.81 9.62
C GLU A 229 0.95 26.59 10.74
N PRO A 230 1.76 27.60 10.42
CA PRO A 230 2.39 28.39 11.45
C PRO A 230 1.26 28.79 12.41
N VAL A 231 1.37 28.35 13.66
CA VAL A 231 0.37 28.71 14.67
C VAL A 231 0.49 30.22 14.77
N VAL A 232 -0.40 30.92 14.07
CA VAL A 232 -0.47 32.37 14.12
C VAL A 232 -0.75 32.69 15.59
N THR A 233 0.17 33.39 16.24
CA THR A 233 -0.03 33.76 17.64
C THR A 233 -1.21 34.74 17.75
N ALA A 234 -1.81 34.82 18.95
CA ALA A 234 -2.89 35.77 19.20
C ALA A 234 -2.49 37.21 18.84
N GLU A 235 -1.23 37.59 19.10
CA GLU A 235 -0.66 38.89 18.75
C GLU A 235 -0.61 39.11 17.23
N GLN A 236 -0.11 38.11 16.49
CA GLN A 236 -0.06 38.15 15.02
C GLN A 236 -1.47 38.19 14.41
N ALA A 237 -2.43 37.47 14.99
CA ALA A 237 -3.81 37.49 14.54
C ALA A 237 -4.44 38.89 14.76
N LEU A 238 -4.14 39.55 15.88
CA LEU A 238 -4.57 40.96 16.12
C LEU A 238 -3.89 41.94 15.19
N GLU A 239 -2.62 41.75 14.83
CA GLU A 239 -1.95 42.58 13.79
C GLU A 239 -2.65 42.48 12.43
N ILE A 240 -3.11 41.26 12.06
CA ILE A 240 -3.89 41.06 10.83
C ILE A 240 -5.24 41.78 10.92
N VAL A 241 -5.92 41.74 12.05
CA VAL A 241 -7.15 42.51 12.30
C VAL A 241 -6.87 44.03 12.17
N ALA A 242 -5.77 44.52 12.77
CA ALA A 242 -5.38 45.91 12.69
C ALA A 242 -5.08 46.34 11.25
N ARG A 243 -4.43 45.51 10.45
CA ARG A 243 -4.19 45.75 9.01
C ARG A 243 -5.51 45.92 8.25
N TYR A 244 -6.48 45.01 8.40
CA TYR A 244 -7.78 45.13 7.77
C TYR A 244 -8.57 46.36 8.24
N ARG A 245 -8.36 46.79 9.50
CA ARG A 245 -8.92 48.05 10.01
C ARG A 245 -8.31 49.28 9.34
N SER A 246 -7.00 49.30 9.13
CA SER A 246 -6.31 50.40 8.43
C SER A 246 -6.73 50.51 6.96
N GLU A 247 -7.21 49.43 6.36
CA GLU A 247 -7.78 49.38 5.02
C GLU A 247 -9.25 49.89 4.96
N GLY A 248 -9.78 50.40 6.09
CA GLY A 248 -11.12 50.98 6.17
C GLY A 248 -12.25 49.98 6.46
N ARG A 249 -11.93 48.73 6.81
CA ARG A 249 -12.95 47.75 7.17
C ARG A 249 -13.50 47.94 8.57
N ALA A 250 -14.80 47.73 8.76
CA ALA A 250 -15.39 47.73 10.10
C ALA A 250 -14.80 46.59 10.95
N LEU A 251 -14.65 46.76 12.29
CA LEU A 251 -14.04 45.78 13.17
C LEU A 251 -14.64 44.36 13.00
N LYS A 252 -15.95 44.25 12.87
CA LYS A 252 -16.65 42.98 12.70
C LYS A 252 -16.29 42.25 11.38
N GLU A 253 -16.03 43.05 10.34
CA GLU A 253 -15.61 42.59 9.01
C GLU A 253 -14.11 42.22 9.03
N ALA A 254 -13.27 43.05 9.62
CA ALA A 254 -11.85 42.80 9.82
C ALA A 254 -11.59 41.49 10.57
N CYS A 255 -12.33 41.24 11.68
CA CYS A 255 -12.25 39.99 12.42
C CYS A 255 -12.76 38.79 11.61
N LYS A 256 -13.74 38.97 10.71
CA LYS A 256 -14.18 37.89 9.82
C LYS A 256 -13.10 37.51 8.80
N LEU A 257 -12.42 38.48 8.23
CA LEU A 257 -11.34 38.26 7.27
C LEU A 257 -10.11 37.65 7.95
N ALA A 258 -9.69 38.22 9.08
CA ALA A 258 -8.58 37.69 9.86
C ALA A 258 -8.84 36.27 10.37
N ALA A 259 -10.07 35.89 10.73
CA ALA A 259 -10.46 34.54 11.10
C ALA A 259 -10.24 33.54 9.94
N ALA A 260 -10.52 33.95 8.71
CA ALA A 260 -10.28 33.12 7.52
C ALA A 260 -8.77 32.94 7.24
N ASP A 261 -7.95 33.98 7.49
CA ASP A 261 -6.51 33.95 7.25
C ASP A 261 -5.71 33.23 8.34
N THR A 262 -6.24 33.19 9.58
CA THR A 262 -5.49 32.76 10.77
C THR A 262 -6.00 31.47 11.43
N GLY A 263 -7.20 31.02 11.04
CA GLY A 263 -7.87 29.89 11.68
C GLY A 263 -8.45 30.19 13.07
N PHE A 264 -8.28 31.40 13.61
CA PHE A 264 -8.91 31.83 14.88
C PHE A 264 -10.42 31.95 14.76
N GLY A 265 -11.13 31.76 15.87
CA GLY A 265 -12.57 32.00 15.93
C GLY A 265 -12.90 33.50 15.74
N LYS A 266 -13.83 33.85 14.82
CA LYS A 266 -14.24 35.24 14.58
C LYS A 266 -14.66 35.97 15.85
N ASN A 267 -15.43 35.30 16.74
CA ASN A 267 -15.89 35.89 17.99
C ASN A 267 -14.75 36.06 18.99
N GLU A 268 -13.80 35.17 18.98
CA GLU A 268 -12.58 35.23 19.79
C GLU A 268 -11.73 36.45 19.40
N LEU A 269 -11.42 36.60 18.10
CA LEU A 269 -10.69 37.76 17.58
C LEU A 269 -11.41 39.08 17.88
N TYR A 270 -12.74 39.08 17.83
CA TYR A 270 -13.51 40.27 18.13
C TYR A 270 -13.39 40.67 19.62
N GLN A 271 -13.45 39.71 20.52
CA GLN A 271 -13.26 39.98 21.96
C GLN A 271 -11.83 40.41 22.30
N MET A 272 -10.84 39.76 21.68
CA MET A 272 -9.43 40.14 21.82
C MET A 272 -9.16 41.56 21.30
N ALA A 273 -9.72 41.92 20.16
CA ALA A 273 -9.55 43.25 19.56
C ALA A 273 -10.31 44.38 20.27
N LEU A 274 -11.30 44.06 21.13
CA LEU A 274 -11.98 45.02 22.01
C LEU A 274 -11.18 45.29 23.27
N ASN A 275 -10.34 44.32 23.69
CA ASN A 275 -9.56 44.39 24.94
C ASN A 275 -8.10 44.86 24.68
N ALA A 276 -7.70 45.03 23.43
CA ALA A 276 -6.40 45.54 22.97
C ALA A 276 -6.46 47.03 22.65
#